data_0beedff9a72fc82877da84a08d9f927f
#
_entry.id   0beedff9a72fc82877da84a08d9f927f
#
_cell.length_a   1.000
_cell.length_b   1.000
_cell.length_c   1.000
_cell.angle_alpha   90.00
_cell.angle_beta   90.00
_cell.angle_gamma   90.00
#
_symmetry.space_group_name_H-M   'P 1'
#
loop_
_entity.id
_entity.type
_entity.pdbx_description
1 polymer ?
#
loop_
_entity_poly.entity_id
_entity_poly.type
_entity_poly.pdbx_seq_one_letter_code
_entity_poly.pdbx_strand_id
1 'polypeptide(L)'
;SFSRRQRQMCIRDSAGTVIASKHADLCHLGREILSSSTFKIYTSADTQGIELAGALKNIYAIISGYCHSLDVGENAIGLILTRSMAEMSNFAVSKGANPITFLGLAGMGDLVATCFSKLSRNYQFGWAIGEGLDIEAAKNKVGQVAEGLNTIKIIHSEISSSEIKMPLVSGMHEILFNNGSKELLLEEIINSEIYVDVNFDVES
;
A
#
# COMPACT_ATOMS: atom_id res chain seq x y z
N SER A 1 -15.11 -6.43 22.52
CA SER A 1 -13.92 -6.76 23.32
C SER A 1 -12.71 -6.67 22.43
N PHE A 2 -11.90 -5.63 22.66
CA PHE A 2 -10.56 -5.53 22.03
C PHE A 2 -9.75 -6.75 22.47
N SER A 3 -9.22 -7.52 21.51
CA SER A 3 -8.45 -8.71 21.84
C SER A 3 -7.23 -8.33 22.69
N ARG A 4 -6.81 -9.19 23.61
CA ARG A 4 -5.61 -8.98 24.47
C ARG A 4 -4.35 -8.62 23.66
N ARG A 5 -4.24 -9.07 22.40
CA ARG A 5 -3.11 -8.76 21.51
C ARG A 5 -3.09 -7.32 21.05
N GLN A 6 -4.24 -6.72 20.73
CA GLN A 6 -4.33 -5.29 20.39
C GLN A 6 -3.97 -4.40 21.59
N ARG A 7 -4.37 -4.77 22.81
CA ARG A 7 -3.96 -4.05 24.01
C ARG A 7 -2.45 -4.09 24.24
N GLN A 8 -1.78 -5.20 23.99
CA GLN A 8 -0.31 -5.29 24.15
C GLN A 8 0.46 -4.46 23.11
N MET A 9 -0.03 -4.36 21.88
CA MET A 9 0.55 -3.48 20.84
C MET A 9 0.43 -2.01 21.23
N CYS A 10 -0.72 -1.57 21.74
CA CYS A 10 -0.95 -0.18 22.15
C CYS A 10 -0.14 0.26 23.40
N ILE A 11 0.37 -0.68 24.19
CA ILE A 11 1.10 -0.37 25.44
C ILE A 11 2.62 -0.28 25.21
N ARG A 12 3.17 -0.87 24.14
CA ARG A 12 4.62 -0.98 23.92
C ARG A 12 5.20 -0.10 22.84
N ASP A 13 4.39 0.38 21.87
CA ASP A 13 4.87 1.17 20.75
C ASP A 13 4.24 2.55 20.74
N SER A 14 5.06 3.57 20.51
CA SER A 14 4.57 4.88 20.11
C SER A 14 3.99 4.78 18.71
N ALA A 15 2.79 5.28 18.52
CA ALA A 15 2.11 5.28 17.24
C ALA A 15 1.86 6.71 16.75
N GLY A 16 1.69 6.86 15.45
CA GLY A 16 1.30 8.12 14.83
C GLY A 16 0.18 7.89 13.82
N THR A 17 -0.60 8.93 13.60
CA THR A 17 -1.60 8.96 12.52
C THR A 17 -1.67 10.33 11.90
N VAL A 18 -2.37 10.44 10.76
CA VAL A 18 -2.59 11.70 10.06
C VAL A 18 -4.07 12.01 10.06
N ILE A 19 -4.42 13.24 10.44
CA ILE A 19 -5.76 13.81 10.26
C ILE A 19 -5.70 14.71 9.02
N ALA A 20 -6.55 14.42 8.04
CA ALA A 20 -6.65 15.23 6.83
C ALA A 20 -7.96 15.99 6.78
N SER A 21 -7.89 17.30 6.57
CA SER A 21 -9.05 18.17 6.34
C SER A 21 -8.63 19.43 5.61
N LYS A 22 -9.52 19.95 4.74
CA LYS A 22 -9.37 21.29 4.15
C LYS A 22 -9.59 22.42 5.19
N HIS A 23 -10.13 22.09 6.36
CA HIS A 23 -10.38 23.02 7.46
C HIS A 23 -9.31 22.85 8.54
N ALA A 24 -8.40 23.82 8.64
CA ALA A 24 -7.28 23.78 9.57
C ALA A 24 -7.73 23.67 11.05
N ASP A 25 -8.85 24.33 11.39
CA ASP A 25 -9.40 24.30 12.75
C ASP A 25 -9.81 22.88 13.18
N LEU A 26 -10.38 22.09 12.26
CA LEU A 26 -10.72 20.69 12.53
C LEU A 26 -9.48 19.83 12.74
N CYS A 27 -8.43 20.05 11.96
CA CYS A 27 -7.15 19.40 12.16
C CYS A 27 -6.54 19.73 13.53
N HIS A 28 -6.62 21.01 13.92
CA HIS A 28 -6.12 21.48 15.22
C HIS A 28 -6.88 20.82 16.38
N LEU A 29 -8.21 20.87 16.33
CA LEU A 29 -9.08 20.25 17.34
C LEU A 29 -8.83 18.74 17.44
N GLY A 30 -8.78 18.05 16.31
CA GLY A 30 -8.49 16.61 16.28
C GLY A 30 -7.12 16.27 16.90
N ARG A 31 -6.10 17.09 16.63
CA ARG A 31 -4.78 16.94 17.24
C ARG A 31 -4.81 17.14 18.75
N GLU A 32 -5.51 18.16 19.24
CA GLU A 32 -5.62 18.42 20.68
C GLU A 32 -6.34 17.29 21.43
N ILE A 33 -7.42 16.76 20.83
CA ILE A 33 -8.22 15.71 21.49
C ILE A 33 -7.50 14.34 21.47
N LEU A 34 -6.80 14.00 20.38
CA LEU A 34 -6.30 12.64 20.17
C LEU A 34 -4.83 12.47 20.51
N SER A 35 -4.04 13.55 20.62
CA SER A 35 -2.61 13.43 20.95
C SER A 35 -2.39 12.99 22.39
N SER A 36 -1.39 12.11 22.57
CA SER A 36 -0.92 11.69 23.90
C SER A 36 0.60 11.54 23.90
N SER A 37 1.20 11.17 25.02
CA SER A 37 2.63 10.92 25.13
C SER A 37 3.12 9.76 24.25
N THR A 38 2.23 8.84 23.85
CA THR A 38 2.54 7.66 23.02
C THR A 38 1.83 7.66 21.67
N PHE A 39 0.97 8.66 21.41
CA PHE A 39 0.22 8.76 20.16
C PHE A 39 0.34 10.15 19.54
N LYS A 40 1.07 10.26 18.43
CA LYS A 40 1.34 11.52 17.75
C LYS A 40 0.38 11.74 16.60
N ILE A 41 -0.23 12.93 16.54
CA ILE A 41 -1.11 13.32 15.44
C ILE A 41 -0.39 14.31 14.53
N TYR A 42 -0.30 13.97 13.26
CA TYR A 42 0.10 14.85 12.17
C TYR A 42 -1.12 15.36 11.43
N THR A 43 -0.99 16.45 10.68
CA THR A 43 -2.11 17.04 9.94
C THR A 43 -1.75 17.23 8.47
N SER A 44 -2.73 17.13 7.60
CA SER A 44 -2.59 17.36 6.16
C SER A 44 -3.82 18.10 5.62
N ALA A 45 -3.65 18.93 4.59
CA ALA A 45 -4.75 19.49 3.82
C ALA A 45 -5.14 18.60 2.62
N ASP A 46 -4.28 17.65 2.25
CA ASP A 46 -4.48 16.73 1.12
C ASP A 46 -5.31 15.51 1.55
N THR A 47 -6.62 15.70 1.64
CA THR A 47 -7.56 14.62 1.98
C THR A 47 -7.54 13.51 0.94
N GLN A 48 -7.44 13.87 -0.34
CA GLN A 48 -7.46 12.93 -1.45
C GLN A 48 -6.21 12.05 -1.48
N GLY A 49 -5.03 12.63 -1.28
CA GLY A 49 -3.79 11.88 -1.21
C GLY A 49 -3.77 10.90 -0.04
N ILE A 50 -4.26 11.31 1.14
CA ILE A 50 -4.36 10.44 2.32
C ILE A 50 -5.31 9.25 2.06
N GLU A 51 -6.48 9.47 1.48
CA GLU A 51 -7.45 8.42 1.17
C GLU A 51 -6.90 7.43 0.13
N LEU A 52 -6.29 7.96 -0.95
CA LEU A 52 -5.68 7.11 -1.98
C LEU A 52 -4.50 6.30 -1.44
N ALA A 53 -3.63 6.90 -0.64
CA ALA A 53 -2.53 6.17 -0.01
C ALA A 53 -3.05 5.00 0.84
N GLY A 54 -4.07 5.24 1.66
CA GLY A 54 -4.69 4.20 2.50
C GLY A 54 -5.35 3.07 1.71
N ALA A 55 -5.91 3.35 0.53
CA ALA A 55 -6.50 2.34 -0.34
C ALA A 55 -5.45 1.54 -1.11
N LEU A 56 -4.49 2.24 -1.74
CA LEU A 56 -3.48 1.64 -2.62
C LEU A 56 -2.47 0.78 -1.87
N LYS A 57 -2.05 1.14 -0.64
CA LYS A 57 -1.10 0.35 0.15
C LYS A 57 -1.51 -1.12 0.28
N ASN A 58 -2.81 -1.41 0.29
CA ASN A 58 -3.33 -2.76 0.44
C ASN A 58 -2.97 -3.67 -0.73
N ILE A 59 -2.85 -3.12 -1.94
CA ILE A 59 -2.36 -3.82 -3.13
C ILE A 59 -0.93 -4.29 -2.88
N TYR A 60 -0.08 -3.36 -2.48
CA TYR A 60 1.36 -3.63 -2.32
C TYR A 60 1.66 -4.49 -1.10
N ALA A 61 0.78 -4.50 -0.11
CA ALA A 61 0.85 -5.48 0.98
C ALA A 61 0.59 -6.91 0.46
N ILE A 62 -0.33 -7.11 -0.50
CA ILE A 62 -0.53 -8.40 -1.16
C ILE A 62 0.74 -8.78 -1.93
N ILE A 63 1.28 -7.87 -2.74
CA ILE A 63 2.49 -8.10 -3.53
C ILE A 63 3.67 -8.45 -2.63
N SER A 64 3.86 -7.71 -1.53
CA SER A 64 4.93 -7.96 -0.57
C SER A 64 4.81 -9.35 0.08
N GLY A 65 3.60 -9.72 0.52
CA GLY A 65 3.35 -11.06 1.07
C GLY A 65 3.63 -12.17 0.06
N TYR A 66 3.22 -11.98 -1.18
CA TYR A 66 3.49 -12.89 -2.29
C TYR A 66 5.00 -13.08 -2.52
N CYS A 67 5.74 -11.99 -2.68
CA CYS A 67 7.18 -12.03 -2.91
C CYS A 67 7.95 -12.65 -1.74
N HIS A 68 7.60 -12.33 -0.50
CA HIS A 68 8.21 -12.96 0.66
C HIS A 68 7.94 -14.47 0.74
N SER A 69 6.79 -14.96 0.26
CA SER A 69 6.51 -16.41 0.23
C SER A 69 7.34 -17.16 -0.80
N LEU A 70 7.85 -16.46 -1.81
CA LEU A 70 8.76 -16.98 -2.84
C LEU A 70 10.24 -16.85 -2.48
N ASP A 71 10.55 -16.43 -1.24
CA ASP A 71 11.91 -16.20 -0.75
C ASP A 71 12.71 -15.22 -1.62
N VAL A 72 12.03 -14.18 -2.11
CA VAL A 72 12.66 -13.11 -2.89
C VAL A 72 13.60 -12.32 -1.99
N GLY A 73 14.84 -12.11 -2.44
CA GLY A 73 15.89 -11.47 -1.64
C GLY A 73 15.60 -10.01 -1.26
N GLU A 74 16.20 -9.55 -0.17
CA GLU A 74 15.96 -8.21 0.44
C GLU A 74 16.14 -7.04 -0.54
N ASN A 75 17.12 -7.12 -1.47
CA ASN A 75 17.32 -6.09 -2.48
C ASN A 75 16.12 -5.98 -3.44
N ALA A 76 15.54 -7.11 -3.83
CA ALA A 76 14.37 -7.12 -4.69
C ALA A 76 13.12 -6.64 -3.93
N ILE A 77 12.99 -6.93 -2.65
CA ILE A 77 11.94 -6.36 -1.79
C ILE A 77 12.09 -4.83 -1.71
N GLY A 78 13.32 -4.32 -1.54
CA GLY A 78 13.59 -2.88 -1.58
C GLY A 78 13.18 -2.23 -2.91
N LEU A 79 13.49 -2.87 -4.03
CA LEU A 79 13.06 -2.44 -5.37
C LEU A 79 11.53 -2.42 -5.49
N ILE A 80 10.85 -3.48 -5.07
CA ILE A 80 9.38 -3.58 -5.08
C ILE A 80 8.75 -2.44 -4.27
N LEU A 81 9.25 -2.16 -3.06
CA LEU A 81 8.73 -1.08 -2.24
C LEU A 81 8.93 0.31 -2.87
N THR A 82 10.09 0.55 -3.46
CA THR A 82 10.37 1.81 -4.14
C THR A 82 9.45 1.99 -5.36
N ARG A 83 9.27 0.95 -6.16
CA ARG A 83 8.33 0.97 -7.28
C ARG A 83 6.88 1.09 -6.83
N SER A 84 6.50 0.44 -5.74
CA SER A 84 5.18 0.59 -5.13
C SER A 84 4.87 2.03 -4.77
N MET A 85 5.82 2.72 -4.15
CA MET A 85 5.68 4.14 -3.81
C MET A 85 5.54 5.02 -5.06
N ALA A 86 6.35 4.77 -6.09
CA ALA A 86 6.28 5.50 -7.34
C ALA A 86 4.93 5.30 -8.04
N GLU A 87 4.43 4.07 -8.14
CA GLU A 87 3.11 3.76 -8.72
C GLU A 87 1.98 4.44 -7.94
N MET A 88 1.99 4.33 -6.60
CA MET A 88 1.00 4.98 -5.73
C MET A 88 0.97 6.50 -5.95
N SER A 89 2.14 7.12 -5.94
CA SER A 89 2.27 8.56 -6.09
C SER A 89 1.81 9.02 -7.47
N ASN A 90 2.28 8.39 -8.54
CA ASN A 90 1.89 8.74 -9.91
C ASN A 90 0.39 8.59 -10.14
N PHE A 91 -0.21 7.50 -9.68
CA PHE A 91 -1.65 7.31 -9.77
C PHE A 91 -2.40 8.40 -9.00
N ALA A 92 -2.01 8.69 -7.76
CA ALA A 92 -2.69 9.67 -6.94
C ALA A 92 -2.53 11.11 -7.48
N VAL A 93 -1.37 11.45 -8.02
CA VAL A 93 -1.13 12.74 -8.68
C VAL A 93 -2.06 12.92 -9.89
N SER A 94 -2.27 11.86 -10.68
CA SER A 94 -3.24 11.91 -11.79
C SER A 94 -4.68 12.16 -11.33
N LYS A 95 -4.97 11.94 -10.06
CA LYS A 95 -6.26 12.24 -9.41
C LYS A 95 -6.24 13.59 -8.67
N GLY A 96 -5.18 14.36 -8.75
CA GLY A 96 -5.06 15.69 -8.13
C GLY A 96 -4.52 15.69 -6.70
N ALA A 97 -3.93 14.58 -6.23
CA ALA A 97 -3.26 14.51 -4.94
C ALA A 97 -1.87 15.18 -4.99
N ASN A 98 -1.39 15.62 -3.83
CA ASN A 98 -0.06 16.17 -3.70
C ASN A 98 0.99 15.04 -3.57
N PRO A 99 2.01 14.94 -4.46
CA PRO A 99 3.03 13.89 -4.40
C PRO A 99 3.80 13.88 -3.07
N ILE A 100 3.99 15.02 -2.43
CA ILE A 100 4.70 15.15 -1.14
C ILE A 100 3.97 14.39 -0.02
N THR A 101 2.65 14.24 -0.12
CA THR A 101 1.85 13.47 0.85
C THR A 101 2.36 12.03 0.99
N PHE A 102 2.86 11.46 -0.10
CA PHE A 102 3.35 10.08 -0.14
C PHE A 102 4.70 9.88 0.55
N LEU A 103 5.48 10.93 0.78
CA LEU A 103 6.71 10.87 1.58
C LEU A 103 6.43 10.86 3.09
N GLY A 104 5.20 11.16 3.49
CA GLY A 104 4.78 11.24 4.89
C GLY A 104 4.36 9.91 5.49
N LEU A 105 3.83 10.02 6.73
CA LEU A 105 3.38 8.87 7.53
C LEU A 105 2.25 8.10 6.85
N ALA A 106 1.30 8.78 6.22
CA ALA A 106 0.17 8.15 5.54
C ALA A 106 0.54 7.49 4.20
N GLY A 107 1.65 7.90 3.58
CA GLY A 107 2.21 7.27 2.38
C GLY A 107 3.26 6.21 2.75
N MET A 108 4.53 6.63 2.77
CA MET A 108 5.68 5.73 3.00
C MET A 108 5.57 5.00 4.34
N GLY A 109 5.22 5.69 5.43
CA GLY A 109 5.15 5.08 6.75
C GLY A 109 4.14 3.93 6.82
N ASP A 110 2.92 4.16 6.31
CA ASP A 110 1.84 3.17 6.33
C ASP A 110 2.07 2.05 5.30
N LEU A 111 2.67 2.35 4.14
CA LEU A 111 3.09 1.35 3.17
C LEU A 111 4.09 0.37 3.79
N VAL A 112 5.20 0.87 4.35
CA VAL A 112 6.25 0.03 4.94
C VAL A 112 5.68 -0.79 6.10
N ALA A 113 4.94 -0.15 7.03
CA ALA A 113 4.33 -0.85 8.15
C ALA A 113 3.38 -1.97 7.70
N THR A 114 2.63 -1.77 6.61
CA THR A 114 1.66 -2.75 6.11
C THR A 114 2.34 -3.88 5.32
N CYS A 115 3.36 -3.56 4.52
CA CYS A 115 4.08 -4.53 3.68
C CYS A 115 4.98 -5.49 4.47
N PHE A 116 5.45 -5.09 5.65
CA PHE A 116 6.25 -5.96 6.52
C PHE A 116 5.46 -6.58 7.69
N SER A 117 4.20 -6.21 7.84
CA SER A 117 3.39 -6.75 8.94
C SER A 117 2.81 -8.11 8.60
N LYS A 118 3.33 -9.17 9.23
CA LYS A 118 2.73 -10.52 9.19
C LYS A 118 1.32 -10.57 9.79
N LEU A 119 0.86 -9.49 10.43
CA LEU A 119 -0.51 -9.36 10.94
C LEU A 119 -1.45 -8.72 9.90
N SER A 120 -0.92 -8.15 8.82
CA SER A 120 -1.71 -7.60 7.74
C SER A 120 -2.43 -8.70 6.97
N ARG A 121 -3.76 -8.60 6.87
CA ARG A 121 -4.60 -9.54 6.11
C ARG A 121 -4.22 -9.58 4.63
N ASN A 122 -3.90 -8.43 4.07
CA ASN A 122 -3.45 -8.34 2.68
C ASN A 122 -2.11 -9.05 2.48
N TYR A 123 -1.15 -8.84 3.39
CA TYR A 123 0.11 -9.57 3.39
C TYR A 123 -0.10 -11.09 3.49
N GLN A 124 -0.93 -11.55 4.46
CA GLN A 124 -1.23 -12.98 4.63
C GLN A 124 -1.91 -13.58 3.40
N PHE A 125 -2.80 -12.83 2.75
CA PHE A 125 -3.44 -13.25 1.50
C PHE A 125 -2.40 -13.42 0.38
N GLY A 126 -1.55 -12.43 0.16
CA GLY A 126 -0.46 -12.52 -0.82
C GLY A 126 0.47 -13.69 -0.54
N TRP A 127 0.86 -13.90 0.71
CA TRP A 127 1.65 -15.06 1.12
C TRP A 127 0.98 -16.38 0.74
N ALA A 128 -0.31 -16.54 1.03
CA ALA A 128 -1.07 -17.74 0.71
C ALA A 128 -1.14 -18.01 -0.81
N ILE A 129 -1.29 -16.96 -1.62
CA ILE A 129 -1.22 -17.07 -3.10
C ILE A 129 0.17 -17.56 -3.54
N GLY A 130 1.24 -17.03 -2.99
CA GLY A 130 2.61 -17.44 -3.33
C GLY A 130 2.93 -18.89 -2.91
N GLU A 131 2.31 -19.38 -1.84
CA GLU A 131 2.32 -20.82 -1.48
C GLU A 131 1.56 -21.71 -2.50
N GLY A 132 0.86 -21.12 -3.45
CA GLY A 132 0.14 -21.84 -4.52
C GLY A 132 -1.35 -22.09 -4.23
N LEU A 133 -1.93 -21.43 -3.22
CA LEU A 133 -3.37 -21.47 -2.99
C LEU A 133 -4.09 -20.62 -4.05
N ASP A 134 -5.29 -21.10 -4.46
CA ASP A 134 -6.19 -20.26 -5.24
C ASP A 134 -6.82 -19.14 -4.38
N ILE A 135 -7.50 -18.21 -5.04
CA ILE A 135 -8.09 -17.03 -4.38
C ILE A 135 -9.06 -17.42 -3.26
N GLU A 136 -9.91 -18.43 -3.48
CA GLU A 136 -10.92 -18.83 -2.48
C GLU A 136 -10.27 -19.55 -1.30
N ALA A 137 -9.30 -20.42 -1.54
CA ALA A 137 -8.54 -21.06 -0.49
C ALA A 137 -7.73 -20.06 0.35
N ALA A 138 -7.11 -19.07 -0.32
CA ALA A 138 -6.38 -18.00 0.36
C ALA A 138 -7.30 -17.12 1.22
N LYS A 139 -8.48 -16.73 0.72
CA LYS A 139 -9.50 -16.01 1.50
C LYS A 139 -9.93 -16.79 2.74
N ASN A 140 -10.20 -18.09 2.57
CA ASN A 140 -10.61 -18.97 3.68
C ASN A 140 -9.50 -19.11 4.72
N LYS A 141 -8.22 -19.20 4.29
CA LYS A 141 -7.07 -19.29 5.19
C LYS A 141 -6.90 -18.02 6.03
N VAL A 142 -7.12 -16.84 5.44
CA VAL A 142 -7.04 -15.55 6.15
C VAL A 142 -8.27 -15.29 7.03
N GLY A 143 -9.41 -15.91 6.72
CA GLY A 143 -10.66 -15.83 7.50
C GLY A 143 -11.39 -14.50 7.41
N GLN A 144 -10.93 -13.57 6.59
CA GLN A 144 -11.53 -12.26 6.35
C GLN A 144 -11.18 -11.74 4.94
N VAL A 145 -11.99 -10.81 4.43
CA VAL A 145 -11.77 -10.23 3.10
C VAL A 145 -10.47 -9.42 3.08
N ALA A 146 -9.58 -9.71 2.13
CA ALA A 146 -8.43 -8.89 1.81
C ALA A 146 -8.91 -7.74 0.90
N GLU A 147 -8.98 -6.53 1.43
CA GLU A 147 -9.49 -5.34 0.70
C GLU A 147 -8.69 -5.05 -0.57
N GLY A 148 -7.37 -5.30 -0.53
CA GLY A 148 -6.46 -5.12 -1.67
C GLY A 148 -6.85 -5.93 -2.91
N LEU A 149 -7.51 -7.09 -2.75
CA LEU A 149 -7.95 -7.91 -3.89
C LEU A 149 -8.96 -7.17 -4.79
N ASN A 150 -9.93 -6.50 -4.18
CA ASN A 150 -10.91 -5.71 -4.94
C ASN A 150 -10.26 -4.43 -5.50
N THR A 151 -9.36 -3.82 -4.73
CA THR A 151 -8.62 -2.63 -5.16
C THR A 151 -7.76 -2.93 -6.39
N ILE A 152 -7.10 -4.09 -6.48
CA ILE A 152 -6.34 -4.52 -7.67
C ILE A 152 -7.24 -4.52 -8.91
N LYS A 153 -8.43 -5.11 -8.84
CA LYS A 153 -9.36 -5.15 -9.98
C LYS A 153 -9.77 -3.76 -10.45
N ILE A 154 -10.15 -2.89 -9.51
CA ILE A 154 -10.60 -1.53 -9.81
C ILE A 154 -9.48 -0.72 -10.44
N ILE A 155 -8.30 -0.72 -9.83
CA ILE A 155 -7.15 0.05 -10.32
C ILE A 155 -6.67 -0.49 -11.66
N HIS A 156 -6.58 -1.81 -11.85
CA HIS A 156 -6.20 -2.41 -13.12
C HIS A 156 -7.18 -2.02 -14.25
N SER A 157 -8.49 -2.04 -13.99
CA SER A 157 -9.49 -1.59 -14.96
C SER A 157 -9.31 -0.11 -15.32
N GLU A 158 -8.96 0.72 -14.36
CA GLU A 158 -8.79 2.15 -14.57
C GLU A 158 -7.53 2.48 -15.36
N ILE A 159 -6.39 1.87 -15.00
CA ILE A 159 -5.12 2.10 -15.72
C ILE A 159 -5.14 1.53 -17.14
N SER A 160 -5.91 0.45 -17.41
CA SER A 160 -6.05 -0.12 -18.75
C SER A 160 -6.64 0.85 -19.77
N SER A 161 -7.34 1.89 -19.32
CA SER A 161 -7.93 2.95 -20.16
C SER A 161 -7.17 4.28 -20.08
N SER A 162 -5.99 4.31 -19.45
CA SER A 162 -5.21 5.51 -19.20
C SER A 162 -3.74 5.34 -19.63
N GLU A 163 -2.98 6.43 -19.64
CA GLU A 163 -1.53 6.40 -19.89
C GLU A 163 -0.70 6.07 -18.63
N ILE A 164 -1.38 5.84 -17.50
CA ILE A 164 -0.71 5.58 -16.22
C ILE A 164 -0.18 4.14 -16.24
N LYS A 165 1.12 4.00 -16.04
CA LYS A 165 1.78 2.69 -15.94
C LYS A 165 1.94 2.28 -14.48
N MET A 166 1.37 1.12 -14.15
CA MET A 166 1.49 0.48 -12.83
C MET A 166 1.85 -1.00 -13.02
N PRO A 167 3.10 -1.30 -13.41
CA PRO A 167 3.53 -2.67 -13.74
C PRO A 167 3.32 -3.66 -12.58
N LEU A 168 3.55 -3.26 -11.33
CA LEU A 168 3.31 -4.13 -10.17
C LEU A 168 1.83 -4.50 -10.02
N VAL A 169 0.93 -3.54 -10.21
CA VAL A 169 -0.52 -3.79 -10.15
C VAL A 169 -0.94 -4.71 -11.31
N SER A 170 -0.44 -4.44 -12.52
CA SER A 170 -0.74 -5.26 -13.70
C SER A 170 -0.23 -6.68 -13.55
N GLY A 171 1.03 -6.87 -13.16
CA GLY A 171 1.61 -8.19 -12.92
C GLY A 171 0.85 -8.98 -11.84
N MET A 172 0.48 -8.32 -10.74
CA MET A 172 -0.30 -9.00 -9.68
C MET A 172 -1.72 -9.35 -10.16
N HIS A 173 -2.34 -8.51 -10.99
CA HIS A 173 -3.62 -8.82 -11.61
C HIS A 173 -3.52 -10.06 -12.50
N GLU A 174 -2.50 -10.16 -13.36
CA GLU A 174 -2.28 -11.33 -14.22
C GLU A 174 -2.08 -12.61 -13.39
N ILE A 175 -1.29 -12.55 -12.31
CA ILE A 175 -1.09 -13.70 -11.42
C ILE A 175 -2.40 -14.15 -10.78
N LEU A 176 -3.22 -13.22 -10.30
CA LEU A 176 -4.43 -13.54 -9.56
C LEU A 176 -5.58 -14.00 -10.44
N PHE A 177 -5.73 -13.45 -11.65
CA PHE A 177 -6.95 -13.63 -12.44
C PHE A 177 -6.74 -14.28 -13.80
N ASN A 178 -5.51 -14.31 -14.32
CA ASN A 178 -5.19 -14.78 -15.65
C ASN A 178 -4.12 -15.91 -15.67
N ASN A 179 -3.86 -16.54 -14.52
CA ASN A 179 -2.85 -17.60 -14.37
C ASN A 179 -1.44 -17.16 -14.81
N GLY A 180 -1.06 -15.92 -14.56
CA GLY A 180 0.29 -15.42 -14.82
C GLY A 180 1.36 -16.22 -14.07
N SER A 181 2.58 -16.25 -14.63
CA SER A 181 3.71 -16.97 -14.02
C SER A 181 4.12 -16.34 -12.67
N LYS A 182 4.79 -17.11 -11.83
CA LYS A 182 5.28 -16.62 -10.52
C LYS A 182 6.36 -15.55 -10.65
N GLU A 183 7.08 -15.58 -11.74
CA GLU A 183 8.19 -14.68 -12.05
C GLU A 183 7.70 -13.34 -12.63
N LEU A 184 6.44 -13.27 -13.06
CA LEU A 184 5.88 -12.14 -13.82
C LEU A 184 6.07 -10.78 -13.12
N LEU A 185 5.93 -10.72 -11.79
CA LEU A 185 6.13 -9.46 -11.07
C LEU A 185 7.54 -8.89 -11.21
N LEU A 186 8.55 -9.75 -11.13
CA LEU A 186 9.96 -9.32 -11.28
C LEU A 186 10.27 -9.00 -12.74
N GLU A 187 9.72 -9.78 -13.67
CA GLU A 187 9.86 -9.55 -15.10
C GLU A 187 9.24 -8.22 -15.51
N GLU A 188 8.05 -7.90 -15.02
CA GLU A 188 7.37 -6.62 -15.26
C GLU A 188 8.19 -5.42 -14.77
N ILE A 189 8.85 -5.54 -13.62
CA ILE A 189 9.73 -4.49 -13.09
C ILE A 189 10.98 -4.34 -13.94
N ILE A 190 11.67 -5.46 -14.25
CA ILE A 190 12.95 -5.47 -14.97
C ILE A 190 12.77 -5.03 -16.41
N ASN A 191 11.69 -5.46 -17.07
CA ASN A 191 11.41 -5.17 -18.47
C ASN A 191 10.63 -3.86 -18.65
N SER A 192 10.24 -3.18 -17.55
CA SER A 192 9.54 -1.91 -17.66
C SER A 192 10.43 -0.86 -18.33
N GLU A 193 9.87 -0.09 -19.26
CA GLU A 193 10.54 1.06 -19.90
C GLU A 193 10.66 2.27 -18.97
N ILE A 194 10.47 2.08 -17.66
CA ILE A 194 10.56 3.15 -16.67
C ILE A 194 12.00 3.24 -16.20
N TYR A 195 12.79 4.11 -16.84
CA TYR A 195 14.20 4.35 -16.51
C TYR A 195 14.41 5.55 -15.58
N VAL A 196 13.38 6.36 -15.36
CA VAL A 196 13.42 7.50 -14.44
C VAL A 196 12.97 7.04 -13.07
N ASP A 197 13.83 7.23 -12.05
CA ASP A 197 13.53 6.75 -10.69
C ASP A 197 12.35 7.49 -10.06
N VAL A 198 12.41 8.81 -10.07
CA VAL A 198 11.32 9.69 -9.58
C VAL A 198 11.15 10.82 -10.58
N ASN A 199 9.95 10.98 -11.09
CA ASN A 199 9.60 12.08 -11.98
C ASN A 199 8.51 12.93 -11.30
N PHE A 200 8.94 13.90 -10.49
CA PHE A 200 8.05 14.91 -9.94
C PHE A 200 8.41 16.26 -10.59
N ASP A 201 7.55 16.74 -11.47
CA ASP A 201 7.54 18.16 -11.83
C ASP A 201 7.03 18.93 -10.62
N VAL A 202 7.94 19.34 -9.76
CA VAL A 202 7.65 20.31 -8.71
C VAL A 202 7.59 21.67 -9.41
N GLU A 203 6.40 22.06 -9.89
CA GLU A 203 6.20 23.45 -10.31
C GLU A 203 6.52 24.33 -9.10
N SER A 204 7.57 25.13 -9.24
CA SER A 204 8.09 26.11 -8.27
C SER A 204 7.18 27.33 -8.14
#